data_6c968b49dda215fe1b1d9258baa55e53
#
_entry.id   6c968b49dda215fe1b1d9258baa55e53
#
_cell.length_a   1.000
_cell.length_b   1.000
_cell.length_c   1.000
_cell.angle_alpha   90.00
_cell.angle_beta   90.00
_cell.angle_gamma   90.00
#
_symmetry.space_group_name_H-M   'P 1'
#
loop_
_entity.id
_entity.type
_entity.pdbx_description
1 polymer ?
#
loop_
_entity_poly.entity_id
_entity_poly.type
_entity_poly.pdbx_seq_one_letter_code
_entity_poly.pdbx_strand_id
1 'polypeptide(L)'
;MMTCRLEGRGDARPALARLSGLSAFLPAHNEAENILAAAGALLRVLPRVARRWELIIVNDGSSDRTGALAEMLARRHRGQVRVVHHPHNQGYGAALRSGLAAARFEYVFFTDADRQFDPCELPLLLEPLDRAEAVVGFRHARADCFYRRLIAAAWNRLVCRLLRLDVRDVNCAFKVFRRSAVAGIQIGSDGATASAELMAQLVRRGNRIIEIPVAHFPRPAGMPSGGRPDVIVGAFVELLRLWRRLRTDRTTLCRRPHQDAAADGQVGSGWVSQQL
;
A
#
# COMPACT_ATOMS: atom_id res chain seq x y z
N MET A 1 -10.97 -22.45 -6.56
CA MET A 1 -11.84 -21.80 -5.57
C MET A 1 -11.01 -21.60 -4.31
N MET A 2 -10.48 -20.41 -4.09
CA MET A 2 -9.69 -20.09 -2.89
C MET A 2 -10.69 -19.79 -1.78
N THR A 3 -10.98 -20.79 -0.94
CA THR A 3 -11.79 -20.61 0.26
C THR A 3 -10.98 -19.81 1.26
N CYS A 4 -11.56 -18.73 1.78
CA CYS A 4 -10.98 -17.89 2.83
C CYS A 4 -10.63 -18.77 4.04
N ARG A 5 -9.35 -19.20 4.16
CA ARG A 5 -8.87 -20.02 5.28
C ARG A 5 -8.57 -19.15 6.48
N LEU A 6 -9.61 -18.69 7.17
CA LEU A 6 -9.49 -18.18 8.54
C LEU A 6 -9.70 -19.29 9.59
N GLU A 7 -9.84 -20.55 9.15
CA GLU A 7 -9.99 -21.71 10.04
C GLU A 7 -8.59 -22.19 10.47
N GLY A 8 -8.13 -21.77 11.66
CA GLY A 8 -6.95 -22.37 12.26
C GLY A 8 -6.14 -21.53 13.25
N ARG A 9 -6.58 -20.34 13.63
CA ARG A 9 -6.05 -19.64 14.81
C ARG A 9 -7.23 -19.37 15.75
N GLY A 10 -7.44 -20.34 16.64
CA GLY A 10 -8.43 -20.27 17.70
C GLY A 10 -8.02 -19.24 18.77
N ASP A 11 -8.21 -17.98 18.47
CA ASP A 11 -8.37 -16.91 19.44
C ASP A 11 -9.50 -16.04 18.90
N ALA A 12 -10.58 -15.91 19.66
CA ALA A 12 -11.68 -15.00 19.40
C ALA A 12 -11.13 -13.56 19.47
N ARG A 13 -10.56 -13.08 18.32
CA ARG A 13 -10.15 -11.69 18.23
C ARG A 13 -11.41 -10.83 18.35
N PRO A 14 -11.40 -9.76 19.17
CA PRO A 14 -12.50 -8.83 19.23
C PRO A 14 -12.85 -8.38 17.81
N ALA A 15 -14.13 -8.33 17.50
CA ALA A 15 -14.59 -7.89 16.18
C ALA A 15 -13.96 -6.52 15.89
N LEU A 16 -13.08 -6.46 14.89
CA LEU A 16 -12.42 -5.23 14.50
C LEU A 16 -13.49 -4.19 14.19
N ALA A 17 -13.45 -3.04 14.84
CA ALA A 17 -14.38 -1.96 14.55
C ALA A 17 -14.21 -1.58 13.07
N ARG A 18 -15.31 -1.62 12.29
CA ARG A 18 -15.27 -1.26 10.87
C ARG A 18 -14.79 0.16 10.70
N LEU A 19 -13.85 0.37 9.78
CA LEU A 19 -13.41 1.70 9.41
C LEU A 19 -14.58 2.57 8.93
N SER A 20 -14.47 3.89 9.14
CA SER A 20 -15.44 4.88 8.62
C SER A 20 -15.51 4.84 7.10
N GLY A 21 -14.35 4.73 6.44
CA GLY A 21 -14.24 4.66 4.98
C GLY A 21 -12.89 4.14 4.50
N LEU A 22 -12.91 3.28 3.48
CA LEU A 22 -11.73 2.66 2.87
C LEU A 22 -11.82 2.70 1.35
N SER A 23 -10.84 3.32 0.70
CA SER A 23 -10.62 3.22 -0.75
C SER A 23 -9.60 2.13 -1.01
N ALA A 24 -9.98 1.08 -1.73
CA ALA A 24 -9.05 0.07 -2.23
C ALA A 24 -8.75 0.34 -3.69
N PHE A 25 -7.49 0.14 -4.14
CA PHE A 25 -7.21 0.18 -5.56
C PHE A 25 -6.30 -0.95 -6.04
N LEU A 26 -6.51 -1.34 -7.30
CA LEU A 26 -5.80 -2.38 -8.03
C LEU A 26 -5.13 -1.76 -9.26
N PRO A 27 -3.80 -1.59 -9.29
CA PRO A 27 -3.06 -1.39 -10.53
C PRO A 27 -3.18 -2.65 -11.41
N ALA A 28 -3.51 -2.48 -12.69
CA ALA A 28 -3.68 -3.60 -13.62
C ALA A 28 -3.16 -3.23 -15.00
N HIS A 29 -2.26 -4.06 -15.54
CA HIS A 29 -1.81 -3.99 -16.93
C HIS A 29 -1.73 -5.40 -17.51
N ASN A 30 -2.58 -5.71 -18.49
CA ASN A 30 -2.69 -7.04 -19.10
C ASN A 30 -2.96 -8.15 -18.08
N GLU A 31 -3.99 -7.94 -17.25
CA GLU A 31 -4.42 -8.85 -16.17
C GLU A 31 -5.82 -9.45 -16.43
N ALA A 32 -6.21 -9.63 -17.70
CA ALA A 32 -7.55 -10.14 -18.06
C ALA A 32 -7.89 -11.49 -17.40
N GLU A 33 -6.90 -12.35 -17.19
CA GLU A 33 -7.08 -13.65 -16.53
C GLU A 33 -7.25 -13.55 -15.01
N ASN A 34 -6.77 -12.48 -14.39
CA ASN A 34 -6.75 -12.32 -12.94
C ASN A 34 -7.76 -11.31 -12.41
N ILE A 35 -8.06 -10.24 -13.17
CA ILE A 35 -8.76 -9.05 -12.67
C ILE A 35 -10.14 -9.36 -12.05
N LEU A 36 -10.92 -10.27 -12.64
CA LEU A 36 -12.23 -10.63 -12.09
C LEU A 36 -12.12 -11.33 -10.74
N ALA A 37 -11.15 -12.22 -10.61
CA ALA A 37 -10.95 -12.96 -9.37
C ALA A 37 -10.33 -12.08 -8.28
N ALA A 38 -9.38 -11.20 -8.64
CA ALA A 38 -8.75 -10.24 -7.73
C ALA A 38 -9.78 -9.23 -7.20
N ALA A 39 -10.54 -8.59 -8.09
CA ALA A 39 -11.61 -7.68 -7.71
C ALA A 39 -12.71 -8.39 -6.90
N GLY A 40 -13.13 -9.59 -7.32
CA GLY A 40 -14.13 -10.38 -6.60
C GLY A 40 -13.70 -10.77 -5.18
N ALA A 41 -12.40 -11.00 -4.95
CA ALA A 41 -11.89 -11.24 -3.60
C ALA A 41 -12.01 -9.98 -2.72
N LEU A 42 -11.63 -8.81 -3.24
CA LEU A 42 -11.78 -7.53 -2.53
C LEU A 42 -13.23 -7.18 -2.27
N LEU A 43 -14.13 -7.36 -3.24
CA LEU A 43 -15.55 -7.09 -3.09
C LEU A 43 -16.22 -7.91 -1.96
N ARG A 44 -15.66 -9.07 -1.61
CA ARG A 44 -16.11 -9.87 -0.45
C ARG A 44 -15.58 -9.37 0.88
N VAL A 45 -14.38 -8.77 0.90
CA VAL A 45 -13.70 -8.36 2.13
C VAL A 45 -14.04 -6.92 2.52
N LEU A 46 -14.05 -5.99 1.56
CA LEU A 46 -14.24 -4.55 1.81
C LEU A 46 -15.50 -4.23 2.62
N PRO A 47 -16.69 -4.80 2.33
CA PRO A 47 -17.90 -4.51 3.11
C PRO A 47 -17.85 -5.05 4.55
N ARG A 48 -16.92 -5.96 4.85
CA ARG A 48 -16.73 -6.51 6.20
C ARG A 48 -15.85 -5.63 7.07
N VAL A 49 -14.91 -4.88 6.45
CA VAL A 49 -13.90 -4.10 7.16
C VAL A 49 -14.18 -2.59 7.19
N ALA A 50 -15.04 -2.09 6.31
CA ALA A 50 -15.39 -0.67 6.27
C ALA A 50 -16.89 -0.44 6.11
N ARG A 51 -17.41 0.67 6.70
CA ARG A 51 -18.81 1.08 6.56
C ARG A 51 -19.08 1.67 5.18
N ARG A 52 -18.16 2.50 4.70
CA ARG A 52 -18.13 3.04 3.33
C ARG A 52 -16.86 2.55 2.66
N TRP A 53 -16.97 2.07 1.46
CA TRP A 53 -15.83 1.56 0.72
C TRP A 53 -16.00 1.75 -0.78
N GLU A 54 -14.89 1.77 -1.47
CA GLU A 54 -14.83 1.75 -2.93
C GLU A 54 -13.66 0.88 -3.39
N LEU A 55 -13.79 0.33 -4.59
CA LEU A 55 -12.73 -0.35 -5.31
C LEU A 55 -12.44 0.43 -6.58
N ILE A 56 -11.18 0.83 -6.77
CA ILE A 56 -10.70 1.56 -7.93
C ILE A 56 -9.81 0.61 -8.72
N ILE A 57 -10.14 0.33 -9.95
CA ILE A 57 -9.29 -0.43 -10.87
C ILE A 57 -8.55 0.58 -11.74
N VAL A 58 -7.22 0.60 -11.66
CA VAL A 58 -6.39 1.46 -12.51
C VAL A 58 -5.88 0.63 -13.68
N ASN A 59 -6.53 0.77 -14.83
CA ASN A 59 -6.13 0.11 -16.07
C ASN A 59 -5.02 0.93 -16.74
N ASP A 60 -3.79 0.47 -16.63
CA ASP A 60 -2.61 1.14 -17.17
C ASP A 60 -2.38 0.80 -18.65
N GLY A 61 -3.31 1.25 -19.50
CA GLY A 61 -3.20 1.10 -20.94
C GLY A 61 -3.09 -0.36 -21.42
N SER A 62 -3.89 -1.28 -20.82
CA SER A 62 -3.89 -2.68 -21.23
C SER A 62 -4.32 -2.87 -22.67
N SER A 63 -3.63 -3.75 -23.39
CA SER A 63 -3.94 -4.16 -24.75
C SER A 63 -4.88 -5.38 -24.84
N ASP A 64 -5.08 -6.07 -23.72
CA ASP A 64 -5.97 -7.22 -23.59
C ASP A 64 -7.37 -6.80 -23.12
N ARG A 65 -8.19 -7.78 -22.69
CA ARG A 65 -9.55 -7.54 -22.22
C ARG A 65 -9.65 -6.93 -20.81
N THR A 66 -8.53 -6.60 -20.14
CA THR A 66 -8.53 -6.06 -18.76
C THR A 66 -9.44 -4.85 -18.61
N GLY A 67 -9.32 -3.87 -19.50
CA GLY A 67 -10.15 -2.66 -19.47
C GLY A 67 -11.65 -2.96 -19.61
N ALA A 68 -12.03 -3.83 -20.56
CA ALA A 68 -13.42 -4.22 -20.75
C ALA A 68 -14.01 -4.98 -19.55
N LEU A 69 -13.21 -5.85 -18.92
CA LEU A 69 -13.62 -6.58 -17.72
C LEU A 69 -13.74 -5.65 -16.50
N ALA A 70 -12.84 -4.67 -16.36
CA ALA A 70 -12.92 -3.65 -15.31
C ALA A 70 -14.20 -2.80 -15.46
N GLU A 71 -14.53 -2.38 -16.67
CA GLU A 71 -15.78 -1.63 -16.96
C GLU A 71 -17.03 -2.47 -16.68
N MET A 72 -17.00 -3.76 -17.00
CA MET A 72 -18.10 -4.67 -16.65
C MET A 72 -18.32 -4.73 -15.14
N LEU A 73 -17.23 -4.81 -14.34
CA LEU A 73 -17.30 -4.77 -12.88
C LEU A 73 -17.87 -3.44 -12.37
N ALA A 74 -17.43 -2.31 -12.94
CA ALA A 74 -17.94 -0.99 -12.56
C ALA A 74 -19.44 -0.84 -12.85
N ARG A 75 -19.91 -1.33 -14.01
CA ARG A 75 -21.35 -1.35 -14.32
C ARG A 75 -22.16 -2.24 -13.38
N ARG A 76 -21.62 -3.40 -12.97
CA ARG A 76 -22.29 -4.33 -12.06
C ARG A 76 -22.35 -3.82 -10.62
N HIS A 77 -21.32 -3.08 -10.18
CA HIS A 77 -21.18 -2.57 -8.81
C HIS A 77 -21.18 -1.02 -8.81
N ARG A 78 -22.20 -0.42 -9.41
CA ARG A 78 -22.32 1.04 -9.54
C ARG A 78 -22.21 1.74 -8.18
N GLY A 79 -21.39 2.79 -8.15
CA GLY A 79 -21.11 3.57 -6.94
C GLY A 79 -20.04 2.98 -6.02
N GLN A 80 -19.69 1.72 -6.18
CA GLN A 80 -18.68 1.03 -5.37
C GLN A 80 -17.42 0.69 -6.15
N VAL A 81 -17.53 0.36 -7.45
CA VAL A 81 -16.39 0.08 -8.32
C VAL A 81 -16.26 1.20 -9.35
N ARG A 82 -15.05 1.71 -9.49
CA ARG A 82 -14.68 2.72 -10.49
C ARG A 82 -13.45 2.29 -11.26
N VAL A 83 -13.33 2.75 -12.50
CA VAL A 83 -12.17 2.49 -13.34
C VAL A 83 -11.48 3.82 -13.65
N VAL A 84 -10.16 3.81 -13.60
CA VAL A 84 -9.30 4.87 -14.12
C VAL A 84 -8.52 4.27 -15.28
N HIS A 85 -8.66 4.84 -16.46
CA HIS A 85 -7.95 4.38 -17.64
C HIS A 85 -6.80 5.30 -18.00
N HIS A 86 -5.63 4.72 -18.25
CA HIS A 86 -4.54 5.41 -18.94
C HIS A 86 -4.65 5.13 -20.45
N PRO A 87 -4.36 6.11 -21.32
CA PRO A 87 -4.46 5.93 -22.77
C PRO A 87 -3.43 4.93 -23.32
N HIS A 88 -2.32 4.76 -22.65
CA HIS A 88 -1.25 3.79 -22.92
C HIS A 88 -0.57 3.39 -21.59
N ASN A 89 0.29 2.36 -21.63
CA ASN A 89 1.08 1.96 -20.47
C ASN A 89 2.02 3.10 -20.04
N GLN A 90 1.79 3.63 -18.84
CA GLN A 90 2.57 4.71 -18.22
C GLN A 90 3.45 4.19 -17.08
N GLY A 91 3.36 2.90 -16.78
CA GLY A 91 4.13 2.22 -15.75
C GLY A 91 3.47 2.17 -14.38
N TYR A 92 4.01 1.29 -13.55
CA TYR A 92 3.49 0.98 -12.23
C TYR A 92 3.36 2.21 -11.32
N GLY A 93 4.34 3.12 -11.37
CA GLY A 93 4.31 4.36 -10.60
C GLY A 93 3.18 5.30 -11.01
N ALA A 94 2.88 5.38 -12.30
CA ALA A 94 1.74 6.15 -12.78
C ALA A 94 0.42 5.55 -12.28
N ALA A 95 0.30 4.22 -12.30
CA ALA A 95 -0.87 3.54 -11.77
C ALA A 95 -1.04 3.76 -10.26
N LEU A 96 0.05 3.74 -9.48
CA LEU A 96 0.03 4.10 -8.06
C LEU A 96 -0.44 5.55 -7.84
N ARG A 97 0.13 6.52 -8.59
CA ARG A 97 -0.29 7.94 -8.51
C ARG A 97 -1.80 8.08 -8.76
N SER A 98 -2.29 7.47 -9.83
CA SER A 98 -3.69 7.54 -10.20
C SER A 98 -4.60 6.89 -9.18
N GLY A 99 -4.21 5.74 -8.61
CA GLY A 99 -4.95 5.07 -7.54
C GLY A 99 -5.03 5.89 -6.26
N LEU A 100 -3.90 6.46 -5.83
CA LEU A 100 -3.83 7.35 -4.65
C LEU A 100 -4.65 8.63 -4.85
N ALA A 101 -4.55 9.26 -6.02
CA ALA A 101 -5.29 10.48 -6.35
C ALA A 101 -6.81 10.24 -6.46
N ALA A 102 -7.22 9.08 -6.96
CA ALA A 102 -8.63 8.72 -7.09
C ALA A 102 -9.29 8.31 -5.77
N ALA A 103 -8.52 7.98 -4.73
CA ALA A 103 -9.02 7.55 -3.42
C ALA A 103 -9.75 8.68 -2.69
N ARG A 104 -10.97 8.40 -2.19
CA ARG A 104 -11.87 9.39 -1.57
C ARG A 104 -11.94 9.28 -0.06
N PHE A 105 -11.75 8.07 0.49
CA PHE A 105 -11.96 7.80 1.90
C PHE A 105 -10.71 8.04 2.75
N GLU A 106 -10.88 7.98 4.06
CA GLU A 106 -9.85 8.27 5.06
C GLU A 106 -8.65 7.32 4.97
N TYR A 107 -8.92 6.07 4.65
CA TYR A 107 -7.88 5.06 4.48
C TYR A 107 -7.79 4.61 3.03
N VAL A 108 -6.57 4.32 2.60
CA VAL A 108 -6.28 3.85 1.24
C VAL A 108 -5.52 2.54 1.32
N PHE A 109 -6.08 1.51 0.76
CA PHE A 109 -5.44 0.20 0.61
C PHE A 109 -5.08 -0.04 -0.85
N PHE A 110 -3.92 -0.61 -1.10
CA PHE A 110 -3.65 -1.14 -2.43
C PHE A 110 -3.02 -2.52 -2.41
N THR A 111 -3.32 -3.27 -3.46
CA THR A 111 -2.70 -4.55 -3.77
C THR A 111 -2.67 -4.76 -5.28
N ASP A 112 -1.75 -5.62 -5.75
CA ASP A 112 -1.65 -5.94 -7.19
C ASP A 112 -2.82 -6.84 -7.64
N ALA A 113 -3.14 -6.76 -8.94
CA ALA A 113 -4.22 -7.54 -9.55
C ALA A 113 -3.84 -9.00 -9.87
N ASP A 114 -2.58 -9.40 -9.64
CA ASP A 114 -2.01 -10.70 -10.00
C ASP A 114 -2.35 -11.86 -9.05
N ARG A 115 -3.14 -11.59 -8.00
CA ARG A 115 -3.62 -12.56 -7.02
C ARG A 115 -2.52 -13.23 -6.18
N GLN A 116 -1.38 -12.60 -6.03
CA GLN A 116 -0.30 -13.12 -5.18
C GLN A 116 -0.52 -12.84 -3.68
N PHE A 117 -1.49 -12.01 -3.32
CA PHE A 117 -1.88 -11.73 -1.94
C PHE A 117 -3.32 -12.16 -1.68
N ASP A 118 -3.62 -12.53 -0.43
CA ASP A 118 -4.99 -12.86 0.00
C ASP A 118 -5.63 -11.62 0.66
N PRO A 119 -6.66 -11.02 0.05
CA PRO A 119 -7.38 -9.91 0.67
C PRO A 119 -8.01 -10.22 2.03
N CYS A 120 -8.19 -11.49 2.37
CA CYS A 120 -8.67 -11.90 3.70
C CYS A 120 -7.68 -11.54 4.83
N GLU A 121 -6.42 -11.25 4.51
CA GLU A 121 -5.42 -10.76 5.46
C GLU A 121 -5.49 -9.23 5.69
N LEU A 122 -6.31 -8.50 4.93
CA LEU A 122 -6.49 -7.05 5.10
C LEU A 122 -6.81 -6.65 6.55
N PRO A 123 -7.69 -7.33 7.30
CA PRO A 123 -7.94 -7.01 8.71
C PRO A 123 -6.67 -6.91 9.57
N LEU A 124 -5.63 -7.71 9.28
CA LEU A 124 -4.36 -7.68 10.01
C LEU A 124 -3.63 -6.34 9.86
N LEU A 125 -3.76 -5.70 8.69
CA LEU A 125 -3.17 -4.39 8.43
C LEU A 125 -3.99 -3.25 9.02
N LEU A 126 -5.28 -3.47 9.25
CA LEU A 126 -6.16 -2.42 9.81
C LEU A 126 -6.02 -2.29 11.32
N GLU A 127 -5.64 -3.36 12.01
CA GLU A 127 -5.54 -3.40 13.47
C GLU A 127 -4.58 -2.33 14.04
N PRO A 128 -3.36 -2.10 13.50
CA PRO A 128 -2.43 -1.12 14.06
C PRO A 128 -2.59 0.31 13.49
N LEU A 129 -3.64 0.62 12.73
CA LEU A 129 -3.85 1.94 12.14
C LEU A 129 -4.16 3.05 13.16
N ASP A 130 -4.48 2.71 14.39
CA ASP A 130 -4.57 3.66 15.50
C ASP A 130 -3.20 4.24 15.91
N ARG A 131 -2.13 3.48 15.64
CA ARG A 131 -0.75 3.76 16.08
C ARG A 131 0.20 4.13 14.95
N ALA A 132 -0.25 4.07 13.67
CA ALA A 132 0.59 4.35 12.50
C ALA A 132 -0.19 4.99 11.36
N GLU A 133 0.49 5.81 10.57
CA GLU A 133 -0.05 6.42 9.36
C GLU A 133 0.02 5.47 8.16
N ALA A 134 0.91 4.47 8.22
CA ALA A 134 1.08 3.46 7.19
C ALA A 134 1.27 2.08 7.82
N VAL A 135 0.57 1.08 7.30
CA VAL A 135 0.77 -0.33 7.64
C VAL A 135 1.06 -1.08 6.36
N VAL A 136 2.20 -1.76 6.33
CA VAL A 136 2.71 -2.40 5.12
C VAL A 136 2.92 -3.89 5.35
N GLY A 137 2.52 -4.69 4.39
CA GLY A 137 2.83 -6.12 4.41
C GLY A 137 4.31 -6.37 4.13
N PHE A 138 4.86 -7.43 4.69
CA PHE A 138 6.10 -8.05 4.21
C PHE A 138 5.85 -9.53 3.94
N ARG A 139 6.40 -10.04 2.84
CA ARG A 139 6.20 -11.43 2.41
C ARG A 139 6.96 -12.39 3.32
N HIS A 140 6.25 -13.06 4.23
CA HIS A 140 6.85 -13.96 5.21
C HIS A 140 7.34 -15.27 4.57
N ALA A 141 6.55 -15.88 3.69
CA ALA A 141 6.91 -17.08 2.94
C ALA A 141 6.78 -16.79 1.45
N ARG A 142 7.92 -16.50 0.78
CA ARG A 142 7.92 -16.24 -0.66
C ARG A 142 7.86 -17.55 -1.42
N ALA A 143 6.90 -17.66 -2.32
CA ALA A 143 6.76 -18.80 -3.22
C ALA A 143 7.82 -18.86 -4.33
N ASP A 144 8.75 -17.88 -4.37
CA ASP A 144 9.83 -17.79 -5.34
C ASP A 144 10.93 -18.85 -5.11
N CYS A 145 11.59 -19.28 -6.17
CA CYS A 145 12.78 -20.12 -6.07
C CYS A 145 13.92 -19.41 -5.33
N PHE A 146 14.83 -20.19 -4.75
CA PHE A 146 15.92 -19.69 -3.88
C PHE A 146 16.73 -18.56 -4.52
N TYR A 147 17.12 -18.69 -5.79
CA TYR A 147 17.90 -17.67 -6.50
C TYR A 147 17.16 -16.33 -6.63
N ARG A 148 15.87 -16.36 -6.97
CA ARG A 148 15.04 -15.14 -7.03
C ARG A 148 14.89 -14.49 -5.68
N ARG A 149 14.78 -15.29 -4.62
CA ARG A 149 14.73 -14.80 -3.23
C ARG A 149 16.01 -14.07 -2.85
N LEU A 150 17.18 -14.60 -3.23
CA LEU A 150 18.48 -13.98 -2.95
C LEU A 150 18.63 -12.64 -3.68
N ILE A 151 18.32 -12.58 -4.97
CA ILE A 151 18.35 -11.33 -5.76
C ILE A 151 17.38 -10.30 -5.16
N ALA A 152 16.18 -10.70 -4.83
CA ALA A 152 15.20 -9.79 -4.23
C ALA A 152 15.64 -9.28 -2.85
N ALA A 153 16.29 -10.12 -2.04
CA ALA A 153 16.84 -9.71 -0.75
C ALA A 153 18.00 -8.73 -0.90
N ALA A 154 18.93 -8.99 -1.85
CA ALA A 154 20.02 -8.08 -2.17
C ALA A 154 19.50 -6.72 -2.68
N TRP A 155 18.52 -6.74 -3.60
CA TRP A 155 17.85 -5.54 -4.08
C TRP A 155 17.19 -4.76 -2.95
N ASN A 156 16.37 -5.42 -2.13
CA ASN A 156 15.71 -4.77 -1.00
C ASN A 156 16.72 -4.12 -0.05
N ARG A 157 17.81 -4.84 0.29
CA ARG A 157 18.87 -4.32 1.15
C ARG A 157 19.54 -3.09 0.56
N LEU A 158 19.82 -3.08 -0.75
CA LEU A 158 20.39 -1.94 -1.47
C LEU A 158 19.46 -0.73 -1.41
N VAL A 159 18.17 -0.91 -1.76
CA VAL A 159 17.16 0.14 -1.74
C VAL A 159 17.00 0.71 -0.33
N CYS A 160 16.84 -0.14 0.67
CA CYS A 160 16.68 0.28 2.06
C CYS A 160 17.89 1.07 2.54
N ARG A 161 19.12 0.62 2.21
CA ARG A 161 20.35 1.32 2.60
C ARG A 161 20.49 2.69 1.91
N LEU A 162 20.21 2.78 0.61
CA LEU A 162 20.32 4.03 -0.15
C LEU A 162 19.26 5.06 0.27
N LEU A 163 18.03 4.61 0.51
CA LEU A 163 16.92 5.49 0.84
C LEU A 163 16.71 5.66 2.35
N ARG A 164 17.54 5.00 3.19
CA ARG A 164 17.47 5.01 4.66
C ARG A 164 16.10 4.53 5.17
N LEU A 165 15.62 3.43 4.60
CA LEU A 165 14.39 2.78 4.99
C LEU A 165 14.69 1.64 5.97
N ASP A 166 13.91 1.56 7.03
CA ASP A 166 13.92 0.44 7.96
C ASP A 166 12.66 -0.39 7.74
N VAL A 167 12.63 -1.11 6.61
CA VAL A 167 11.53 -1.99 6.22
C VAL A 167 12.07 -3.30 5.64
N ARG A 168 11.37 -4.40 5.91
CA ARG A 168 11.77 -5.75 5.49
C ARG A 168 11.49 -6.02 4.01
N ASP A 169 10.41 -5.47 3.47
CA ASP A 169 10.00 -5.70 2.08
C ASP A 169 9.36 -4.46 1.45
N VAL A 170 10.21 -3.59 0.90
CA VAL A 170 9.80 -2.32 0.28
C VAL A 170 8.83 -2.49 -0.88
N ASN A 171 8.94 -3.62 -1.61
CA ASN A 171 8.16 -3.90 -2.82
C ASN A 171 6.91 -4.77 -2.58
N CYS A 172 6.57 -5.07 -1.33
CA CYS A 172 5.31 -5.76 -1.04
C CYS A 172 4.13 -4.88 -1.45
N ALA A 173 3.30 -5.37 -2.37
CA ALA A 173 2.11 -4.64 -2.85
C ALA A 173 0.87 -4.99 -2.00
N PHE A 174 0.98 -4.87 -0.69
CA PHE A 174 -0.13 -5.08 0.25
C PHE A 174 0.01 -4.06 1.38
N LYS A 175 -0.53 -2.86 1.17
CA LYS A 175 -0.27 -1.70 2.03
C LYS A 175 -1.54 -0.91 2.29
N VAL A 176 -1.68 -0.40 3.52
CA VAL A 176 -2.72 0.54 3.93
C VAL A 176 -2.09 1.84 4.40
N PHE A 177 -2.69 2.96 4.04
CA PHE A 177 -2.25 4.29 4.45
C PHE A 177 -3.43 5.11 4.98
N ARG A 178 -3.17 6.01 5.91
CA ARG A 178 -4.05 7.17 6.09
C ARG A 178 -3.92 8.06 4.85
N ARG A 179 -5.04 8.46 4.27
CA ARG A 179 -5.03 9.32 3.07
C ARG A 179 -4.28 10.63 3.30
N SER A 180 -4.35 11.20 4.50
CA SER A 180 -3.58 12.40 4.88
C SER A 180 -2.07 12.21 4.80
N ALA A 181 -1.55 11.02 5.11
CA ALA A 181 -0.13 10.71 5.06
C ALA A 181 0.41 10.66 3.61
N VAL A 182 -0.41 10.18 2.67
CA VAL A 182 -0.05 10.09 1.25
C VAL A 182 -0.45 11.31 0.44
N ALA A 183 -1.25 12.21 1.00
CA ALA A 183 -1.67 13.44 0.33
C ALA A 183 -0.45 14.31 -0.03
N GLY A 184 -0.41 14.77 -1.28
CA GLY A 184 0.69 15.59 -1.80
C GLY A 184 2.03 14.86 -1.92
N ILE A 185 2.07 13.52 -1.81
CA ILE A 185 3.25 12.74 -2.19
C ILE A 185 3.35 12.73 -3.72
N GLN A 186 4.52 13.12 -4.22
CA GLN A 186 4.83 13.14 -5.64
C GLN A 186 5.74 11.95 -5.98
N ILE A 187 5.16 10.88 -6.51
CA ILE A 187 5.93 9.73 -7.01
C ILE A 187 6.41 10.08 -8.41
N GLY A 188 7.69 10.24 -8.61
CA GLY A 188 8.28 10.58 -9.91
C GLY A 188 8.90 9.36 -10.62
N SER A 189 8.95 8.21 -9.97
CA SER A 189 9.38 6.95 -10.57
C SER A 189 8.19 6.27 -11.26
N ASP A 190 8.39 5.71 -12.45
CA ASP A 190 7.33 5.03 -13.21
C ASP A 190 7.42 3.50 -13.12
N GLY A 191 8.56 2.96 -12.69
CA GLY A 191 8.84 1.52 -12.62
C GLY A 191 8.85 0.94 -11.22
N ALA A 192 9.73 -0.04 -11.01
CA ALA A 192 9.84 -0.84 -9.80
C ALA A 192 10.24 -0.05 -8.54
N THR A 193 10.79 1.15 -8.69
CA THR A 193 11.20 2.01 -7.57
C THR A 193 10.08 2.89 -7.02
N ALA A 194 8.92 2.94 -7.67
CA ALA A 194 7.80 3.77 -7.25
C ALA A 194 7.30 3.45 -5.83
N SER A 195 7.24 2.17 -5.47
CA SER A 195 6.88 1.74 -4.11
C SER A 195 7.93 2.19 -3.09
N ALA A 196 9.22 2.08 -3.44
CA ALA A 196 10.33 2.54 -2.59
C ALA A 196 10.31 4.07 -2.41
N GLU A 197 9.99 4.82 -3.47
CA GLU A 197 9.86 6.26 -3.42
C GLU A 197 8.72 6.70 -2.50
N LEU A 198 7.55 6.06 -2.62
CA LEU A 198 6.42 6.29 -1.73
C LEU A 198 6.80 6.07 -0.27
N MET A 199 7.46 4.96 0.04
CA MET A 199 7.92 4.63 1.40
C MET A 199 8.96 5.64 1.90
N ALA A 200 9.92 6.04 1.06
CA ALA A 200 10.94 7.02 1.42
C ALA A 200 10.33 8.39 1.74
N GLN A 201 9.34 8.83 0.98
CA GLN A 201 8.65 10.09 1.24
C GLN A 201 7.80 10.03 2.52
N LEU A 202 7.13 8.90 2.81
CA LEU A 202 6.41 8.71 4.07
C LEU A 202 7.35 8.82 5.28
N VAL A 203 8.49 8.12 5.27
CA VAL A 203 9.49 8.17 6.34
C VAL A 203 10.05 9.58 6.50
N ARG A 204 10.38 10.26 5.40
CA ARG A 204 10.91 11.64 5.43
C ARG A 204 9.92 12.66 5.99
N ARG A 205 8.62 12.42 5.84
CA ARG A 205 7.54 13.23 6.43
C ARG A 205 7.29 12.91 7.91
N GLY A 206 8.06 11.98 8.50
CA GLY A 206 7.92 11.58 9.89
C GLY A 206 6.75 10.64 10.17
N ASN A 207 6.14 10.05 9.12
CA ASN A 207 5.07 9.09 9.31
C ASN A 207 5.59 7.79 9.94
N ARG A 208 4.83 7.26 10.88
CA ARG A 208 5.11 5.96 11.50
C ARG A 208 4.62 4.83 10.58
N ILE A 209 5.51 3.86 10.36
CA ILE A 209 5.22 2.67 9.55
C ILE A 209 5.28 1.44 10.43
N ILE A 210 4.27 0.58 10.34
CA ILE A 210 4.24 -0.73 10.99
C ILE A 210 4.22 -1.81 9.91
N GLU A 211 5.01 -2.87 10.10
CA GLU A 211 5.09 -4.00 9.18
C GLU A 211 4.35 -5.22 9.72
N ILE A 212 3.57 -5.87 8.87
CA ILE A 212 2.79 -7.07 9.17
C ILE A 212 3.20 -8.20 8.23
N PRO A 213 3.46 -9.42 8.74
CA PRO A 213 3.72 -10.57 7.87
C PRO A 213 2.45 -10.95 7.11
N VAL A 214 2.59 -11.09 5.78
CA VAL A 214 1.50 -11.50 4.89
C VAL A 214 1.92 -12.70 4.04
N ALA A 215 0.97 -13.55 3.71
CA ALA A 215 1.19 -14.68 2.83
C ALA A 215 1.41 -14.21 1.39
N HIS A 216 2.27 -14.92 0.66
CA HIS A 216 2.55 -14.63 -0.75
C HIS A 216 2.47 -15.92 -1.56
N PHE A 217 1.54 -15.94 -2.48
CA PHE A 217 1.19 -17.11 -3.29
C PHE A 217 1.84 -17.06 -4.68
N PRO A 218 2.00 -18.21 -5.33
CA PRO A 218 2.38 -18.23 -6.73
C PRO A 218 1.33 -17.51 -7.58
N ARG A 219 1.80 -16.77 -8.59
CA ARG A 219 0.91 -16.13 -9.57
C ARG A 219 0.15 -17.21 -10.35
N PRO A 220 -1.20 -17.20 -10.37
CA PRO A 220 -1.95 -18.27 -11.02
C PRO A 220 -1.98 -18.16 -12.54
N ALA A 221 -1.85 -16.95 -13.11
CA ALA A 221 -1.90 -16.72 -14.56
C ALA A 221 -1.06 -15.51 -14.96
N GLY A 222 -0.62 -15.46 -16.22
CA GLY A 222 0.19 -14.37 -16.78
C GLY A 222 1.69 -14.53 -16.54
N MET A 223 2.50 -13.73 -17.25
CA MET A 223 3.97 -13.75 -17.17
C MET A 223 4.48 -12.69 -16.18
N PRO A 224 5.39 -13.04 -15.26
CA PRO A 224 6.01 -12.07 -14.37
C PRO A 224 6.96 -11.15 -15.15
N SER A 225 6.71 -9.84 -15.13
CA SER A 225 7.55 -8.84 -15.83
C SER A 225 8.86 -8.52 -15.11
N GLY A 226 8.91 -8.69 -13.78
CA GLY A 226 10.04 -8.24 -12.95
C GLY A 226 11.36 -9.03 -13.06
N GLY A 227 11.41 -10.09 -13.87
CA GLY A 227 12.62 -10.90 -14.07
C GLY A 227 13.41 -10.59 -15.36
N ARG A 228 12.96 -9.65 -16.17
CA ARG A 228 13.59 -9.27 -17.44
C ARG A 228 14.85 -8.43 -17.18
N PRO A 229 15.97 -8.66 -17.89
CA PRO A 229 17.22 -7.92 -17.69
C PRO A 229 17.07 -6.41 -17.92
N ASP A 230 16.28 -6.01 -18.91
CA ASP A 230 15.99 -4.60 -19.21
C ASP A 230 15.26 -3.90 -18.06
N VAL A 231 14.32 -4.59 -17.40
CA VAL A 231 13.58 -4.09 -16.23
C VAL A 231 14.53 -3.95 -15.03
N ILE A 232 15.44 -4.90 -14.84
CA ILE A 232 16.41 -4.87 -13.73
C ILE A 232 17.37 -3.69 -13.91
N VAL A 233 17.96 -3.51 -15.11
CA VAL A 233 18.86 -2.38 -15.39
C VAL A 233 18.11 -1.05 -15.25
N GLY A 234 16.89 -0.98 -15.79
CA GLY A 234 16.03 0.21 -15.64
C GLY A 234 15.78 0.57 -14.17
N ALA A 235 15.51 -0.44 -13.32
CA ALA A 235 15.30 -0.24 -11.89
C ALA A 235 16.54 0.33 -11.17
N PHE A 236 17.76 -0.09 -11.54
CA PHE A 236 18.99 0.48 -10.99
C PHE A 236 19.16 1.96 -11.39
N VAL A 237 18.92 2.30 -12.65
CA VAL A 237 19.01 3.68 -13.14
C VAL A 237 17.97 4.57 -12.44
N GLU A 238 16.73 4.08 -12.31
CA GLU A 238 15.67 4.79 -11.56
C GLU A 238 16.05 4.98 -10.10
N LEU A 239 16.60 3.97 -9.43
CA LEU A 239 17.02 4.05 -8.04
C LEU A 239 18.10 5.12 -7.84
N LEU A 240 19.08 5.20 -8.74
CA LEU A 240 20.12 6.24 -8.68
C LEU A 240 19.55 7.64 -8.91
N ARG A 241 18.61 7.80 -9.86
CA ARG A 241 17.90 9.07 -10.09
C ARG A 241 17.08 9.47 -8.87
N LEU A 242 16.34 8.54 -8.31
CA LEU A 242 15.56 8.74 -7.09
C LEU A 242 16.46 9.16 -5.91
N TRP A 243 17.54 8.43 -5.68
CA TRP A 243 18.48 8.75 -4.60
C TRP A 243 19.10 10.14 -4.75
N ARG A 244 19.50 10.55 -5.97
CA ARG A 244 20.02 11.91 -6.24
C ARG A 244 18.94 12.95 -5.95
N ARG A 245 17.71 12.77 -6.50
CA ARG A 245 16.58 13.68 -6.29
C ARG A 245 16.27 13.85 -4.81
N LEU A 246 16.17 12.76 -4.06
CA LEU A 246 15.90 12.82 -2.62
C LEU A 246 17.06 13.44 -1.80
N ARG A 247 18.30 13.42 -2.29
CA ARG A 247 19.42 14.11 -1.62
C ARG A 247 19.42 15.62 -1.85
N THR A 248 18.98 16.06 -3.02
CA THR A 248 18.91 17.50 -3.35
C THR A 248 17.68 18.17 -2.74
N ASP A 249 16.59 17.44 -2.55
CA ASP A 249 15.36 17.93 -1.90
C ASP A 249 15.53 18.05 -0.37
N ARG A 250 16.27 19.09 0.05
CA ARG A 250 16.43 19.46 1.47
C ARG A 250 15.17 20.09 2.09
N THR A 251 14.19 20.46 1.31
CA THR A 251 13.01 21.23 1.73
C THR A 251 11.96 20.42 2.52
N THR A 252 12.09 19.11 2.61
CA THR A 252 11.12 18.25 3.33
C THR A 252 11.65 17.73 4.68
N LEU A 253 12.82 18.18 5.11
CA LEU A 253 13.36 17.84 6.42
C LEU A 253 12.97 18.93 7.42
N CYS A 254 12.08 18.63 8.33
CA CYS A 254 11.67 19.40 9.51
C CYS A 254 10.26 20.00 9.48
N ARG A 255 9.28 19.18 9.74
CA ARG A 255 8.24 19.53 10.74
C ARG A 255 7.95 18.24 11.53
N ARG A 256 8.55 18.13 12.70
CA ARG A 256 8.04 17.22 13.73
C ARG A 256 6.76 17.83 14.29
N PRO A 257 5.58 17.27 14.11
CA PRO A 257 4.42 17.60 14.92
C PRO A 257 4.41 16.59 16.07
N HIS A 258 5.00 16.88 17.18
CA HIS A 258 4.65 16.35 18.51
C HIS A 258 5.77 16.69 19.51
N GLN A 259 5.80 17.94 19.96
CA GLN A 259 6.44 18.32 21.24
C GLN A 259 5.79 19.56 21.89
N ASP A 260 4.52 19.86 21.62
CA ASP A 260 3.82 20.96 22.30
C ASP A 260 2.50 20.49 22.95
N ALA A 261 2.59 19.46 23.79
CA ALA A 261 1.48 19.06 24.65
C ALA A 261 2.00 18.54 26.00
N ALA A 262 3.01 19.20 26.56
CA ALA A 262 3.47 18.93 27.93
C ALA A 262 4.17 20.14 28.53
N ALA A 263 3.53 21.33 28.49
CA ALA A 263 3.97 22.50 29.26
C ALA A 263 2.80 23.46 29.45
N ASP A 264 1.75 23.04 30.15
CA ASP A 264 0.85 23.96 30.86
C ASP A 264 0.13 23.16 31.96
N GLY A 265 0.75 23.13 33.12
CA GLY A 265 0.19 22.40 34.26
C GLY A 265 0.99 22.58 35.54
N GLN A 266 1.54 23.78 35.73
CA GLN A 266 2.02 24.20 37.05
C GLN A 266 1.78 25.70 37.17
N VAL A 267 0.80 26.09 37.93
CA VAL A 267 0.78 27.22 38.90
C VAL A 267 -0.56 27.16 39.64
N GLY A 268 -0.50 27.12 40.96
CA GLY A 268 -1.66 27.37 41.79
C GLY A 268 -1.66 26.62 43.13
N SER A 269 -0.56 26.65 43.89
CA SER A 269 -0.61 26.41 45.32
C SER A 269 -1.10 27.68 46.02
N GLY A 270 -2.32 27.70 46.53
CA GLY A 270 -2.89 28.76 47.31
C GLY A 270 -3.50 28.15 48.58
N TRP A 271 -2.80 28.33 49.67
CA TRP A 271 -3.22 28.08 51.03
C TRP A 271 -4.44 28.93 51.39
N VAL A 272 -5.43 28.38 52.04
CA VAL A 272 -6.12 29.02 53.17
C VAL A 272 -6.64 27.95 54.12
N SER A 273 -6.07 27.93 55.34
CA SER A 273 -6.67 27.37 56.54
C SER A 273 -7.81 28.29 57.02
N GLN A 274 -8.90 27.74 57.52
CA GLN A 274 -9.60 28.13 58.78
C GLN A 274 -10.89 27.32 58.92
N GLN A 275 -10.93 26.52 59.98
CA GLN A 275 -11.79 26.60 61.16
C GLN A 275 -13.31 26.54 60.90
N LEU A 276 -13.90 25.45 61.17
CA LEU A 276 -14.76 25.13 62.36
C LEU A 276 -15.28 23.72 62.26
#